data_e9024897eded7611498e01027cff8b33
#
_entry.id   e9024897eded7611498e01027cff8b33
#
_cell.length_a   1.000
_cell.length_b   1.000
_cell.length_c   1.000
_cell.angle_alpha   90.00
_cell.angle_beta   90.00
_cell.angle_gamma   90.00
#
_symmetry.space_group_name_H-M   'P 1'
#
loop_
_entity.id
_entity.type
_entity.pdbx_description
1 polymer ?
#
loop_
_entity_poly.entity_id
_entity_poly.type
_entity_poly.pdbx_seq_one_letter_code
_entity_poly.pdbx_strand_id
1 'polypeptide(L)'
;MEQYKQDFIDFMIEADVLTFGDFTTKSGRTTPYFVQTGKYRTGAQIRRLGEFYADAIEAKFGDGFDVLFGPAYKGIPLAVETAAALSSRGRDVGFMFNRKEVKDHGEGGVLVGHVPGPGDRVLIIEDVTTAGTSIRETVPVLRAAADVELAGLIVSVDRMERGTGDKAALAQVGEEFEMATQAIVTTEEIIEHADLSDEMESKMRAYLAEYGPRS
;
A
#
# COMPACT_ATOMS: atom_id res chain seq x y z
N MET A 1 4.25 -9.81 16.94
CA MET A 1 3.78 -8.67 16.07
C MET A 1 4.13 -7.36 16.75
N GLU A 2 4.64 -6.38 16.01
CA GLU A 2 4.96 -5.04 16.55
C GLU A 2 3.69 -4.29 16.94
N GLN A 3 3.79 -3.39 17.95
CA GLN A 3 2.62 -2.69 18.50
C GLN A 3 1.88 -1.85 17.44
N TYR A 4 2.61 -1.15 16.57
CA TYR A 4 1.97 -0.32 15.54
C TYR A 4 1.11 -1.13 14.56
N LYS A 5 1.44 -2.40 14.32
CA LYS A 5 0.64 -3.30 13.48
C LYS A 5 -0.67 -3.69 14.16
N GLN A 6 -0.61 -3.97 15.46
CA GLN A 6 -1.82 -4.24 16.27
C GLN A 6 -2.73 -3.03 16.26
N ASP A 7 -2.17 -1.85 16.58
CA ASP A 7 -2.90 -0.58 16.57
C ASP A 7 -3.50 -0.26 15.18
N PHE A 8 -2.81 -0.65 14.10
CA PHE A 8 -3.31 -0.46 12.74
C PHE A 8 -4.49 -1.38 12.41
N ILE A 9 -4.47 -2.64 12.85
CA ILE A 9 -5.60 -3.56 12.67
C ILE A 9 -6.82 -3.02 13.42
N ASP A 10 -6.66 -2.62 14.69
CA ASP A 10 -7.73 -2.04 15.50
C ASP A 10 -8.30 -0.77 14.83
N PHE A 11 -7.42 0.12 14.35
CA PHE A 11 -7.82 1.32 13.63
C PHE A 11 -8.62 1.03 12.37
N MET A 12 -8.24 0.00 11.59
CA MET A 12 -9.01 -0.42 10.41
C MET A 12 -10.41 -0.92 10.77
N ILE A 13 -10.53 -1.66 11.87
CA ILE A 13 -11.82 -2.18 12.37
C ILE A 13 -12.69 -1.02 12.87
N GLU A 14 -12.15 -0.14 13.71
CA GLU A 14 -12.87 1.05 14.23
C GLU A 14 -13.37 1.98 13.12
N ALA A 15 -12.62 2.11 12.03
CA ALA A 15 -12.98 2.91 10.87
C ALA A 15 -13.92 2.18 9.88
N ASP A 16 -14.36 0.97 10.19
CA ASP A 16 -15.11 0.09 9.26
C ASP A 16 -14.37 -0.20 7.93
N VAL A 17 -13.09 0.04 7.87
CA VAL A 17 -12.26 -0.23 6.68
C VAL A 17 -12.01 -1.72 6.54
N LEU A 18 -11.72 -2.40 7.64
CA LEU A 18 -11.63 -3.86 7.73
C LEU A 18 -12.93 -4.40 8.31
N THR A 19 -13.60 -5.24 7.55
CA THR A 19 -14.87 -5.87 7.95
C THR A 19 -14.83 -7.37 7.66
N PHE A 20 -15.47 -8.16 8.52
CA PHE A 20 -15.54 -9.62 8.42
C PHE A 20 -16.96 -10.05 8.07
N GLY A 21 -17.10 -11.08 7.23
CA GLY A 21 -18.38 -11.60 6.75
C GLY A 21 -18.23 -12.25 5.38
N ASP A 22 -19.35 -12.61 4.76
CA ASP A 22 -19.33 -13.21 3.42
C ASP A 22 -19.48 -12.12 2.35
N PHE A 23 -18.38 -11.83 1.64
CA PHE A 23 -18.36 -10.83 0.57
C PHE A 23 -18.06 -11.47 -0.78
N THR A 24 -18.60 -10.88 -1.85
CA THR A 24 -18.26 -11.29 -3.22
C THR A 24 -17.40 -10.21 -3.87
N THR A 25 -16.22 -10.59 -4.33
CA THR A 25 -15.31 -9.70 -5.08
C THR A 25 -15.83 -9.45 -6.50
N LYS A 26 -15.27 -8.46 -7.20
CA LYS A 26 -15.61 -8.18 -8.62
C LYS A 26 -15.35 -9.39 -9.54
N SER A 27 -14.42 -10.26 -9.17
CA SER A 27 -14.12 -11.49 -9.92
C SER A 27 -15.10 -12.64 -9.63
N GLY A 28 -16.12 -12.42 -8.77
CA GLY A 28 -17.07 -13.46 -8.35
C GLY A 28 -16.56 -14.37 -7.21
N ARG A 29 -15.36 -14.15 -6.70
CA ARG A 29 -14.81 -14.93 -5.59
C ARG A 29 -15.46 -14.52 -4.27
N THR A 30 -15.85 -15.48 -3.45
CA THR A 30 -16.28 -15.24 -2.08
C THR A 30 -15.05 -15.04 -1.17
N THR A 31 -15.08 -14.01 -0.32
CA THR A 31 -14.02 -13.71 0.64
C THR A 31 -14.62 -13.45 2.02
N PRO A 32 -13.99 -13.96 3.10
CA PRO A 32 -14.51 -13.81 4.47
C PRO A 32 -14.22 -12.45 5.10
N TYR A 33 -13.51 -11.57 4.40
CA TYR A 33 -13.21 -10.22 4.87
C TYR A 33 -13.09 -9.25 3.71
N PHE A 34 -13.25 -7.97 4.00
CA PHE A 34 -13.12 -6.91 3.02
C PHE A 34 -12.33 -5.74 3.58
N VAL A 35 -11.40 -5.20 2.76
CA VAL A 35 -10.62 -4.00 3.08
C VAL A 35 -11.07 -2.89 2.15
N GLN A 36 -11.76 -1.88 2.69
CA GLN A 36 -12.32 -0.77 1.95
C GLN A 36 -11.70 0.57 2.38
N THR A 37 -10.51 0.87 1.89
CA THR A 37 -9.74 2.08 2.23
C THR A 37 -10.47 3.39 1.92
N GLY A 38 -11.43 3.39 0.99
CA GLY A 38 -12.31 4.53 0.72
C GLY A 38 -13.23 4.93 1.89
N LYS A 39 -13.25 4.18 2.99
CA LYS A 39 -13.96 4.54 4.23
C LYS A 39 -13.17 5.46 5.15
N TYR A 40 -11.91 5.68 4.93
CA TYR A 40 -11.19 6.77 5.58
C TYR A 40 -11.71 8.11 5.04
N ARG A 41 -12.49 8.85 5.84
CA ARG A 41 -13.27 10.02 5.38
C ARG A 41 -12.97 11.31 6.14
N THR A 42 -12.18 11.23 7.20
CA THR A 42 -11.88 12.40 8.05
C THR A 42 -10.40 12.73 8.05
N GLY A 43 -10.06 14.00 8.31
CA GLY A 43 -8.68 14.43 8.45
C GLY A 43 -7.94 13.69 9.57
N ALA A 44 -8.63 13.34 10.67
CA ALA A 44 -8.02 12.54 11.73
C ALA A 44 -7.67 11.12 11.26
N GLN A 45 -8.55 10.48 10.48
CA GLN A 45 -8.29 9.15 9.95
C GLN A 45 -7.15 9.13 8.94
N ILE A 46 -7.12 10.07 7.99
CA ILE A 46 -6.07 10.08 6.97
C ILE A 46 -4.70 10.45 7.57
N ARG A 47 -4.66 11.39 8.54
CA ARG A 47 -3.45 11.69 9.30
C ARG A 47 -2.93 10.45 10.03
N ARG A 48 -3.80 9.73 10.75
CA ARG A 48 -3.42 8.51 11.49
C ARG A 48 -2.93 7.42 10.56
N LEU A 49 -3.55 7.29 9.38
CA LEU A 49 -3.10 6.36 8.34
C LEU A 49 -1.68 6.70 7.87
N GLY A 50 -1.37 7.99 7.64
CA GLY A 50 -0.02 8.44 7.29
C GLY A 50 1.01 8.12 8.38
N GLU A 51 0.64 8.20 9.65
CA GLU A 51 1.50 7.80 10.78
C GLU A 51 1.83 6.30 10.75
N PHE A 52 0.85 5.41 10.48
CA PHE A 52 1.08 3.96 10.35
C PHE A 52 1.96 3.61 9.15
N TYR A 53 1.78 4.30 8.02
CA TYR A 53 2.71 4.14 6.90
C TYR A 53 4.12 4.58 7.27
N ALA A 54 4.27 5.69 7.98
CA ALA A 54 5.58 6.17 8.45
C ALA A 54 6.25 5.15 9.38
N ASP A 55 5.51 4.55 10.33
CA ASP A 55 6.03 3.49 11.21
C ASP A 55 6.57 2.30 10.41
N ALA A 56 5.80 1.80 9.44
CA ALA A 56 6.20 0.66 8.63
C ALA A 56 7.36 1.00 7.67
N ILE A 57 7.41 2.23 7.15
CA ILE A 57 8.50 2.72 6.30
C ILE A 57 9.80 2.82 7.09
N GLU A 58 9.76 3.41 8.28
CA GLU A 58 10.93 3.51 9.15
C GLU A 58 11.49 2.13 9.53
N ALA A 59 10.59 1.19 9.85
CA ALA A 59 10.96 -0.18 10.21
C ALA A 59 11.62 -0.96 9.06
N LYS A 60 11.21 -0.73 7.80
CA LYS A 60 11.66 -1.53 6.66
C LYS A 60 12.69 -0.83 5.78
N PHE A 61 12.45 0.43 5.46
CA PHE A 61 13.23 1.17 4.46
C PHE A 61 14.22 2.14 5.08
N GLY A 62 14.03 2.55 6.36
CA GLY A 62 14.91 3.51 7.02
C GLY A 62 15.14 4.73 6.13
N ASP A 63 16.40 5.12 5.91
CA ASP A 63 16.80 6.23 5.04
C ASP A 63 17.03 5.81 3.57
N GLY A 64 16.51 4.65 3.16
CA GLY A 64 16.73 4.06 1.84
C GLY A 64 15.97 4.70 0.68
N PHE A 65 15.28 5.84 0.87
CA PHE A 65 14.56 6.54 -0.19
C PHE A 65 14.57 8.05 0.03
N ASP A 66 14.26 8.81 -1.04
CA ASP A 66 14.29 10.27 -1.05
C ASP A 66 12.90 10.86 -1.28
N VAL A 67 12.05 10.13 -2.02
CA VAL A 67 10.75 10.62 -2.50
C VAL A 67 9.67 9.54 -2.35
N LEU A 68 8.49 9.93 -1.87
CA LEU A 68 7.28 9.12 -1.89
C LEU A 68 6.50 9.35 -3.18
N PHE A 69 6.12 8.29 -3.87
CA PHE A 69 5.25 8.37 -5.03
C PHE A 69 3.90 7.71 -4.74
N GLY A 70 2.82 8.49 -4.84
CA GLY A 70 1.45 8.00 -4.66
C GLY A 70 0.67 7.95 -5.97
N PRO A 71 0.41 6.76 -6.57
CA PRO A 71 -0.38 6.66 -7.78
C PRO A 71 -1.79 7.25 -7.63
N ALA A 72 -2.22 8.05 -8.64
CA ALA A 72 -3.55 8.64 -8.62
C ALA A 72 -4.64 7.53 -8.69
N TYR A 73 -5.70 7.62 -7.88
CA TYR A 73 -6.02 8.75 -7.03
C TYR A 73 -5.81 8.47 -5.54
N LYS A 74 -5.90 7.21 -5.09
CA LYS A 74 -5.84 6.85 -3.66
C LYS A 74 -4.44 7.03 -3.06
N GLY A 75 -3.40 6.81 -3.86
CA GLY A 75 -2.02 7.02 -3.43
C GLY A 75 -1.69 8.49 -3.11
N ILE A 76 -2.42 9.45 -3.70
CA ILE A 76 -2.15 10.88 -3.48
C ILE A 76 -2.21 11.25 -1.99
N PRO A 77 -3.35 11.08 -1.29
CA PRO A 77 -3.43 11.40 0.13
C PRO A 77 -2.46 10.55 0.97
N LEU A 78 -2.18 9.30 0.58
CA LEU A 78 -1.22 8.46 1.28
C LEU A 78 0.20 9.05 1.23
N ALA A 79 0.67 9.44 0.05
CA ALA A 79 2.00 10.03 -0.10
C ALA A 79 2.13 11.36 0.67
N VAL A 80 1.11 12.22 0.60
CA VAL A 80 1.10 13.53 1.27
C VAL A 80 1.12 13.37 2.79
N GLU A 81 0.20 12.59 3.35
CA GLU A 81 0.09 12.42 4.81
C GLU A 81 1.28 11.65 5.39
N THR A 82 1.80 10.68 4.66
CA THR A 82 3.01 9.96 5.08
C THR A 82 4.24 10.85 5.06
N ALA A 83 4.42 11.70 4.03
CA ALA A 83 5.50 12.68 3.99
C ALA A 83 5.39 13.68 5.16
N ALA A 84 4.18 14.16 5.46
CA ALA A 84 3.93 15.04 6.61
C ALA A 84 4.23 14.33 7.95
N ALA A 85 3.86 13.06 8.10
CA ALA A 85 4.17 12.27 9.28
C ALA A 85 5.68 12.09 9.47
N LEU A 86 6.42 11.74 8.41
CA LEU A 86 7.88 11.61 8.44
C LEU A 86 8.55 12.96 8.75
N SER A 87 8.10 14.05 8.15
CA SER A 87 8.61 15.41 8.44
C SER A 87 8.42 15.79 9.91
N SER A 88 7.27 15.46 10.52
CA SER A 88 7.02 15.69 11.94
C SER A 88 7.97 14.93 12.87
N ARG A 89 8.60 13.86 12.36
CA ARG A 89 9.63 13.06 13.05
C ARG A 89 11.06 13.50 12.72
N GLY A 90 11.21 14.61 11.99
CA GLY A 90 12.51 15.16 11.62
C GLY A 90 13.10 14.64 10.31
N ARG A 91 12.33 13.87 9.54
CA ARG A 91 12.74 13.37 8.24
C ARG A 91 11.91 14.01 7.12
N ASP A 92 12.45 15.05 6.51
CA ASP A 92 11.81 15.74 5.40
C ASP A 92 12.10 15.01 4.09
N VAL A 93 11.06 14.44 3.46
CA VAL A 93 11.15 13.70 2.20
C VAL A 93 10.25 14.34 1.13
N GLY A 94 10.65 14.23 -0.12
CA GLY A 94 9.82 14.68 -1.23
C GLY A 94 8.54 13.83 -1.37
N PHE A 95 7.48 14.40 -1.94
CA PHE A 95 6.33 13.63 -2.40
C PHE A 95 5.95 14.01 -3.81
N MET A 96 5.45 13.04 -4.57
CA MET A 96 4.92 13.25 -5.92
C MET A 96 3.80 12.27 -6.23
N PHE A 97 3.00 12.61 -7.21
CA PHE A 97 1.94 11.76 -7.75
C PHE A 97 1.74 12.02 -9.24
N ASN A 98 1.10 11.09 -9.96
CA ASN A 98 0.77 11.28 -11.35
C ASN A 98 -0.63 11.87 -11.55
N ARG A 99 -0.80 12.59 -12.65
CA ARG A 99 -2.11 12.91 -13.22
C ARG A 99 -2.54 11.76 -14.14
N LYS A 100 -3.84 11.50 -14.24
CA LYS A 100 -4.37 10.58 -15.26
C LYS A 100 -4.50 11.22 -16.64
N GLU A 101 -4.54 12.55 -16.70
CA GLU A 101 -4.61 13.32 -17.92
C GLU A 101 -3.43 14.30 -18.01
N VAL A 102 -2.77 14.33 -19.16
CA VAL A 102 -1.68 15.27 -19.43
C VAL A 102 -2.26 16.67 -19.57
N LYS A 103 -1.69 17.66 -18.88
CA LYS A 103 -2.02 19.07 -19.09
C LYS A 103 -1.03 19.72 -20.06
N ASP A 104 -1.57 20.38 -21.08
CA ASP A 104 -0.79 21.09 -22.07
C ASP A 104 -0.40 22.53 -21.65
N HIS A 105 -0.94 23.03 -20.51
CA HIS A 105 -0.76 24.40 -20.04
C HIS A 105 -0.45 24.49 -18.54
N GLY A 106 0.36 25.47 -18.16
CA GLY A 106 0.76 25.73 -16.77
C GLY A 106 1.94 24.89 -16.34
N GLU A 107 1.88 24.32 -15.12
CA GLU A 107 2.81 23.27 -14.70
C GLU A 107 2.54 22.01 -15.52
N GLY A 108 3.16 21.96 -16.72
CA GLY A 108 3.02 20.85 -17.66
C GLY A 108 3.56 19.53 -17.09
N GLY A 109 3.19 18.42 -17.75
CA GLY A 109 3.69 17.08 -17.41
C GLY A 109 2.68 16.20 -16.69
N VAL A 110 3.09 14.95 -16.50
CA VAL A 110 2.27 13.89 -15.89
C VAL A 110 2.44 13.86 -14.37
N LEU A 111 3.58 14.33 -13.83
CA LEU A 111 3.90 14.33 -12.41
C LEU A 111 3.60 15.68 -11.75
N VAL A 112 3.23 15.63 -10.47
CA VAL A 112 2.96 16.79 -9.60
C VAL A 112 3.70 16.60 -8.29
N GLY A 113 4.22 17.69 -7.71
CA GLY A 113 5.03 17.68 -6.50
C GLY A 113 6.51 17.67 -6.81
N HIS A 114 7.29 16.79 -6.21
CA HIS A 114 8.71 16.65 -6.49
C HIS A 114 8.94 16.30 -7.96
N VAL A 115 9.88 17.00 -8.60
CA VAL A 115 10.31 16.70 -9.98
C VAL A 115 11.49 15.73 -9.89
N PRO A 116 11.32 14.46 -10.29
CA PRO A 116 12.37 13.47 -10.11
C PRO A 116 13.59 13.76 -10.96
N GLY A 117 14.76 13.58 -10.36
CA GLY A 117 16.07 13.66 -11.02
C GLY A 117 16.73 12.29 -11.17
N PRO A 118 17.81 12.18 -11.95
CA PRO A 118 18.59 10.96 -12.06
C PRO A 118 19.16 10.54 -10.69
N GLY A 119 18.95 9.27 -10.30
CA GLY A 119 19.42 8.72 -9.05
C GLY A 119 18.50 8.95 -7.84
N ASP A 120 17.37 9.65 -8.00
CA ASP A 120 16.37 9.75 -6.93
C ASP A 120 15.83 8.36 -6.59
N ARG A 121 15.84 8.02 -5.30
CA ARG A 121 15.31 6.76 -4.79
C ARG A 121 13.83 6.94 -4.46
N VAL A 122 12.97 6.31 -5.24
CA VAL A 122 11.51 6.47 -5.16
C VAL A 122 10.89 5.29 -4.42
N LEU A 123 10.19 5.56 -3.32
CA LEU A 123 9.34 4.60 -2.63
C LEU A 123 7.88 4.80 -3.07
N ILE A 124 7.31 3.77 -3.70
CA ILE A 124 5.91 3.79 -4.14
C ILE A 124 5.01 3.44 -2.94
N ILE A 125 3.95 4.22 -2.76
CA ILE A 125 2.97 4.02 -1.70
C ILE A 125 1.58 3.82 -2.29
N GLU A 126 0.95 2.69 -1.99
CA GLU A 126 -0.36 2.31 -2.51
C GLU A 126 -1.26 1.79 -1.38
N ASP A 127 -2.57 1.74 -1.58
CA ASP A 127 -3.51 1.27 -0.55
C ASP A 127 -3.49 -0.26 -0.38
N VAL A 128 -3.89 -0.99 -1.39
CA VAL A 128 -3.91 -2.46 -1.45
C VAL A 128 -3.59 -2.89 -2.88
N THR A 129 -2.73 -3.87 -3.05
CA THR A 129 -2.50 -4.46 -4.37
C THR A 129 -3.08 -5.87 -4.46
N THR A 130 -3.74 -6.17 -5.57
CA THR A 130 -4.30 -7.51 -5.86
C THR A 130 -3.59 -8.18 -7.03
N ALA A 131 -3.37 -7.46 -8.11
CA ALA A 131 -2.72 -7.96 -9.32
C ALA A 131 -1.51 -7.12 -9.77
N GLY A 132 -1.17 -6.05 -9.02
CA GLY A 132 -0.07 -5.17 -9.37
C GLY A 132 -0.30 -4.27 -10.60
N THR A 133 -1.54 -4.16 -11.10
CA THR A 133 -1.86 -3.38 -12.30
C THR A 133 -1.47 -1.92 -12.16
N SER A 134 -1.80 -1.30 -11.04
CA SER A 134 -1.45 0.10 -10.73
C SER A 134 0.07 0.34 -10.81
N ILE A 135 0.86 -0.60 -10.29
CA ILE A 135 2.32 -0.50 -10.31
C ILE A 135 2.88 -0.66 -11.72
N ARG A 136 2.34 -1.59 -12.51
CA ARG A 136 2.73 -1.75 -13.92
C ARG A 136 2.41 -0.53 -14.79
N GLU A 137 1.35 0.19 -14.47
CA GLU A 137 1.03 1.47 -15.12
C GLU A 137 1.92 2.62 -14.64
N THR A 138 2.32 2.60 -13.38
CA THR A 138 3.06 3.66 -12.69
C THR A 138 4.56 3.65 -12.99
N VAL A 139 5.21 2.48 -12.94
CA VAL A 139 6.68 2.38 -13.11
C VAL A 139 7.15 2.94 -14.45
N PRO A 140 6.47 2.68 -15.59
CA PRO A 140 6.84 3.33 -16.86
C PRO A 140 6.77 4.86 -16.82
N VAL A 141 5.82 5.43 -16.09
CA VAL A 141 5.69 6.88 -15.93
C VAL A 141 6.87 7.47 -15.19
N LEU A 142 7.29 6.83 -14.10
CA LEU A 142 8.47 7.24 -13.32
C LEU A 142 9.75 7.15 -14.16
N ARG A 143 9.96 6.03 -14.84
CA ARG A 143 11.15 5.79 -15.69
C ARG A 143 11.19 6.71 -16.92
N ALA A 144 10.04 7.14 -17.42
CA ALA A 144 9.97 8.12 -18.51
C ALA A 144 10.30 9.56 -18.05
N ALA A 145 10.09 9.86 -16.76
CA ALA A 145 10.38 11.19 -16.22
C ALA A 145 11.87 11.38 -15.90
N ALA A 146 12.53 10.38 -15.33
CA ALA A 146 13.96 10.40 -15.03
C ALA A 146 14.50 8.97 -14.82
N ASP A 147 15.83 8.83 -14.80
CA ASP A 147 16.51 7.59 -14.41
C ASP A 147 16.49 7.45 -12.87
N VAL A 148 15.35 7.03 -12.35
CA VAL A 148 15.11 6.88 -10.92
C VAL A 148 15.41 5.45 -10.45
N GLU A 149 15.82 5.31 -9.20
CA GLU A 149 15.92 4.04 -8.49
C GLU A 149 14.58 3.71 -7.80
N LEU A 150 14.06 2.50 -8.01
CA LEU A 150 12.87 2.04 -7.28
C LEU A 150 13.30 1.50 -5.92
N ALA A 151 13.21 2.32 -4.88
CA ALA A 151 13.56 1.93 -3.51
C ALA A 151 12.63 0.83 -2.95
N GLY A 152 11.37 0.83 -3.37
CA GLY A 152 10.42 -0.20 -2.99
C GLY A 152 8.95 0.18 -3.22
N LEU A 153 8.09 -0.72 -2.75
CA LEU A 153 6.63 -0.56 -2.70
C LEU A 153 6.13 -0.85 -1.29
N ILE A 154 5.33 0.06 -0.75
CA ILE A 154 4.60 -0.19 0.50
C ILE A 154 3.09 -0.13 0.27
N VAL A 155 2.36 -1.08 0.89
CA VAL A 155 0.89 -1.15 0.88
C VAL A 155 0.34 -1.23 2.30
N SER A 156 -0.95 -0.92 2.51
CA SER A 156 -1.55 -1.04 3.84
C SER A 156 -1.72 -2.51 4.26
N VAL A 157 -2.27 -3.33 3.37
CA VAL A 157 -2.56 -4.74 3.65
C VAL A 157 -2.03 -5.63 2.53
N ASP A 158 -1.17 -6.58 2.87
CA ASP A 158 -0.92 -7.73 2.00
C ASP A 158 -1.99 -8.80 2.25
N ARG A 159 -2.88 -8.97 1.29
CA ARG A 159 -3.92 -10.00 1.35
C ARG A 159 -3.37 -11.42 1.23
N MET A 160 -2.07 -11.55 0.96
CA MET A 160 -1.37 -12.83 0.75
C MET A 160 -2.04 -13.73 -0.31
N GLU A 161 -2.82 -13.13 -1.20
CA GLU A 161 -3.45 -13.86 -2.31
C GLU A 161 -2.46 -14.05 -3.45
N ARG A 162 -2.56 -15.22 -4.12
CA ARG A 162 -1.79 -15.45 -5.34
C ARG A 162 -2.11 -14.40 -6.39
N GLY A 163 -1.07 -13.91 -7.06
CA GLY A 163 -1.20 -13.09 -8.25
C GLY A 163 -1.57 -13.94 -9.48
N THR A 164 -0.88 -13.74 -10.58
CA THR A 164 -1.07 -14.52 -11.83
C THR A 164 -0.37 -15.88 -11.81
N GLY A 165 0.51 -16.13 -10.84
CA GLY A 165 1.26 -17.38 -10.64
C GLY A 165 1.03 -17.98 -9.26
N ASP A 166 2.01 -18.72 -8.75
CA ASP A 166 1.94 -19.41 -7.45
C ASP A 166 2.35 -18.51 -6.26
N LYS A 167 3.04 -17.41 -6.51
CA LYS A 167 3.50 -16.47 -5.48
C LYS A 167 2.41 -15.46 -5.11
N ALA A 168 2.52 -14.87 -3.90
CA ALA A 168 1.69 -13.75 -3.50
C ALA A 168 1.85 -12.56 -4.46
N ALA A 169 0.77 -11.82 -4.72
CA ALA A 169 0.76 -10.73 -5.69
C ALA A 169 1.80 -9.64 -5.37
N LEU A 170 1.97 -9.31 -4.09
CA LEU A 170 2.95 -8.31 -3.66
C LEU A 170 4.39 -8.78 -3.92
N ALA A 171 4.69 -10.05 -3.64
CA ALA A 171 6.00 -10.65 -3.92
C ALA A 171 6.30 -10.70 -5.43
N GLN A 172 5.31 -11.04 -6.27
CA GLN A 172 5.47 -11.02 -7.73
C GLN A 172 5.83 -9.63 -8.26
N VAL A 173 5.19 -8.59 -7.74
CA VAL A 173 5.50 -7.19 -8.12
C VAL A 173 6.93 -6.83 -7.71
N GLY A 174 7.35 -7.22 -6.51
CA GLY A 174 8.72 -6.99 -6.06
C GLY A 174 9.78 -7.62 -6.96
N GLU A 175 9.56 -8.87 -7.37
CA GLU A 175 10.46 -9.57 -8.30
C GLU A 175 10.44 -8.98 -9.71
N GLU A 176 9.26 -8.65 -10.24
CA GLU A 176 9.09 -8.09 -11.58
C GLU A 176 9.83 -6.76 -11.76
N PHE A 177 9.86 -5.93 -10.72
CA PHE A 177 10.48 -4.61 -10.76
C PHE A 177 11.81 -4.53 -9.99
N GLU A 178 12.29 -5.66 -9.47
CA GLU A 178 13.55 -5.75 -8.70
C GLU A 178 13.59 -4.78 -7.51
N MET A 179 12.46 -4.66 -6.79
CA MET A 179 12.33 -3.74 -5.66
C MET A 179 11.83 -4.45 -4.39
N ALA A 180 12.21 -3.92 -3.23
CA ALA A 180 11.69 -4.38 -1.95
C ALA A 180 10.19 -4.09 -1.84
N THR A 181 9.43 -5.02 -1.23
CA THR A 181 8.01 -4.82 -0.96
C THR A 181 7.73 -4.96 0.53
N GLN A 182 6.75 -4.21 1.02
CA GLN A 182 6.30 -4.22 2.40
C GLN A 182 4.80 -3.97 2.47
N ALA A 183 4.13 -4.57 3.47
CA ALA A 183 2.81 -4.18 3.91
C ALA A 183 2.89 -3.68 5.36
N ILE A 184 1.96 -2.80 5.78
CA ILE A 184 1.83 -2.47 7.20
C ILE A 184 1.45 -3.74 7.94
N VAL A 185 0.43 -4.47 7.44
CA VAL A 185 0.03 -5.78 7.99
C VAL A 185 -0.28 -6.78 6.88
N THR A 186 -0.20 -8.07 7.23
CA THR A 186 -0.62 -9.19 6.39
C THR A 186 -1.96 -9.76 6.85
N THR A 187 -2.60 -10.58 6.01
CA THR A 187 -3.83 -11.29 6.41
C THR A 187 -3.57 -12.27 7.57
N GLU A 188 -2.40 -12.90 7.65
CA GLU A 188 -2.06 -13.74 8.80
C GLU A 188 -2.01 -12.94 10.10
N GLU A 189 -1.37 -11.78 10.10
CA GLU A 189 -1.31 -10.87 11.26
C GLU A 189 -2.70 -10.37 11.67
N ILE A 190 -3.61 -10.14 10.70
CA ILE A 190 -5.01 -9.81 10.97
C ILE A 190 -5.72 -10.97 11.68
N ILE A 191 -5.54 -12.20 11.21
CA ILE A 191 -6.14 -13.40 11.85
C ILE A 191 -5.63 -13.58 13.27
N GLU A 192 -4.36 -13.34 13.51
CA GLU A 192 -3.73 -13.51 14.81
C GLU A 192 -4.15 -12.45 15.84
N HIS A 193 -4.50 -11.23 15.41
CA HIS A 193 -4.76 -10.11 16.32
C HIS A 193 -6.25 -9.77 16.46
N ALA A 194 -7.02 -9.83 15.38
CA ALA A 194 -8.43 -9.45 15.42
C ALA A 194 -9.23 -10.42 16.31
N ASP A 195 -10.16 -9.85 17.11
CA ASP A 195 -11.06 -10.64 17.96
C ASP A 195 -12.13 -11.33 17.09
N LEU A 196 -11.74 -12.45 16.49
CA LEU A 196 -12.56 -13.25 15.58
C LEU A 196 -13.26 -14.39 16.34
N SER A 197 -14.49 -14.73 15.95
CA SER A 197 -15.08 -16.00 16.37
C SER A 197 -14.33 -17.18 15.75
N ASP A 198 -14.36 -18.35 16.42
CA ASP A 198 -13.72 -19.58 15.92
C ASP A 198 -14.18 -19.92 14.47
N GLU A 199 -15.46 -19.66 14.17
CA GLU A 199 -16.01 -19.85 12.81
C GLU A 199 -15.35 -18.91 11.80
N MET A 200 -15.22 -17.62 12.13
CA MET A 200 -14.63 -16.63 11.24
C MET A 200 -13.13 -16.88 11.05
N GLU A 201 -12.39 -17.18 12.12
CA GLU A 201 -10.98 -17.54 12.03
C GLU A 201 -10.78 -18.75 11.12
N SER A 202 -11.60 -19.79 11.29
CA SER A 202 -11.57 -20.99 10.44
C SER A 202 -11.83 -20.66 8.96
N LYS A 203 -12.81 -19.78 8.66
CA LYS A 203 -13.09 -19.30 7.29
C LYS A 203 -11.90 -18.53 6.70
N MET A 204 -11.27 -17.66 7.49
CA MET A 204 -10.10 -16.88 7.07
C MET A 204 -8.91 -17.78 6.73
N ARG A 205 -8.61 -18.77 7.60
CA ARG A 205 -7.53 -19.74 7.38
C ARG A 205 -7.80 -20.63 6.17
N ALA A 206 -9.04 -21.10 6.00
CA ALA A 206 -9.44 -21.88 4.83
C ALA A 206 -9.29 -21.06 3.52
N TYR A 207 -9.66 -19.78 3.57
CA TYR A 207 -9.49 -18.86 2.44
C TYR A 207 -8.01 -18.69 2.05
N LEU A 208 -7.12 -18.50 3.03
CA LEU A 208 -5.67 -18.40 2.78
C LEU A 208 -5.10 -19.72 2.25
N ALA A 209 -5.54 -20.87 2.75
CA ALA A 209 -5.11 -22.16 2.25
C ALA A 209 -5.52 -22.39 0.78
N GLU A 210 -6.68 -21.89 0.36
CA GLU A 210 -7.17 -22.01 -1.00
C GLU A 210 -6.53 -20.99 -1.95
N TYR A 211 -6.44 -19.71 -1.53
CA TYR A 211 -6.05 -18.59 -2.41
C TYR A 211 -4.66 -18.02 -2.13
N GLY A 212 -4.02 -18.41 -1.05
CA GLY A 212 -2.66 -18.02 -0.68
C GLY A 212 -1.58 -18.63 -1.60
N PRO A 213 -0.31 -18.22 -1.46
CA PRO A 213 0.78 -18.70 -2.28
C PRO A 213 0.94 -20.23 -2.17
N ARG A 214 1.37 -20.87 -3.25
CA ARG A 214 1.71 -22.30 -3.27
C ARG A 214 3.22 -22.42 -3.06
N SER A 215 3.58 -23.28 -2.12
CA SER A 215 4.99 -23.66 -1.86
C SER A 215 5.60 -24.48 -3.01
#